data_5ba151ac1e712211e00f3bbb1757c6ff
#
_entry.id   5ba151ac1e712211e00f3bbb1757c6ff
#
_cell.length_a   1.000
_cell.length_b   1.000
_cell.length_c   1.000
_cell.angle_alpha   90.00
_cell.angle_beta   90.00
_cell.angle_gamma   90.00
#
_symmetry.space_group_name_H-M   'P 1'
#
loop_
_entity.id
_entity.type
_entity.pdbx_description
1 polymer ?
#
loop_
_entity_poly.entity_id
_entity_poly.type
_entity_poly.pdbx_seq_one_letter_code
_entity_poly.pdbx_strand_id
1 'polypeptide(L)'
;GYVYTEPCDADYQERNAVEGLYTDPLQMKEKSNTGKYLKYRPKHSFKATVDFQWKRINVGANVAWKSKILAVDYLMLDEREKQQKDLMDYVRGILFGYSKGETLATYWKKHNTDYATVDVRFGVKATKEVAFQFMVNNLLNKEYSYRPMAVAAPRTFVLKMDVTF
;
A
#
# COMPACT_ATOMS: atom_id res chain seq x y z
N GLY A 1 -4.41 3.01 18.71
CA GLY A 1 -5.71 2.41 18.36
C GLY A 1 -5.56 1.17 17.50
N TYR A 2 -6.43 0.22 17.70
CA TYR A 2 -6.58 -0.98 16.86
C TYR A 2 -7.95 -0.95 16.20
N VAL A 3 -8.01 -1.26 14.92
CA VAL A 3 -9.26 -1.38 14.17
C VAL A 3 -9.31 -2.75 13.49
N TYR A 4 -10.34 -3.50 13.81
CA TYR A 4 -10.78 -4.66 13.03
C TYR A 4 -11.96 -4.24 12.18
N THR A 5 -11.87 -4.51 10.89
CA THR A 5 -12.97 -4.27 9.96
C THR A 5 -13.16 -5.52 9.14
N GLU A 6 -14.35 -6.05 9.07
CA GLU A 6 -14.70 -7.04 8.07
C GLU A 6 -15.13 -6.27 6.80
N PRO A 7 -14.23 -6.09 5.82
CA PRO A 7 -14.50 -5.24 4.67
C PRO A 7 -15.36 -6.00 3.67
N CYS A 8 -16.59 -6.33 4.07
CA CYS A 8 -17.57 -7.01 3.25
C CYS A 8 -18.43 -6.02 2.50
N ASP A 9 -18.84 -6.41 1.32
CA ASP A 9 -19.83 -5.71 0.54
C ASP A 9 -21.23 -6.17 0.98
N ALA A 10 -21.99 -5.27 1.61
CA ALA A 10 -23.33 -5.57 2.11
C ALA A 10 -24.30 -5.96 0.98
N ASP A 11 -24.13 -5.34 -0.19
CA ASP A 11 -25.03 -5.52 -1.34
C ASP A 11 -24.50 -6.57 -2.34
N TYR A 12 -23.51 -7.37 -1.95
CA TYR A 12 -22.87 -8.34 -2.82
C TYR A 12 -23.84 -9.31 -3.48
N GLN A 13 -24.81 -9.80 -2.73
CA GLN A 13 -25.83 -10.74 -3.22
C GLN A 13 -26.76 -10.06 -4.24
N GLU A 14 -27.18 -8.85 -3.95
CA GLU A 14 -28.11 -8.09 -4.79
C GLU A 14 -27.45 -7.70 -6.12
N ARG A 15 -26.22 -7.22 -6.08
CA ARG A 15 -25.45 -6.90 -7.31
C ARG A 15 -25.19 -8.14 -8.15
N ASN A 16 -24.88 -9.28 -7.57
CA ASN A 16 -24.69 -10.52 -8.30
C ASN A 16 -25.96 -11.00 -9.01
N ALA A 17 -27.13 -10.75 -8.42
CA ALA A 17 -28.41 -11.07 -9.05
C ALA A 17 -28.67 -10.20 -10.29
N VAL A 18 -28.36 -8.90 -10.21
CA VAL A 18 -28.48 -7.96 -11.32
C VAL A 18 -27.44 -8.21 -12.42
N GLU A 19 -26.22 -8.46 -12.03
CA GLU A 19 -25.10 -8.68 -12.95
C GLU A 19 -25.17 -10.03 -13.68
N GLY A 20 -26.00 -10.98 -13.24
CA GLY A 20 -26.33 -12.19 -14.00
C GLY A 20 -26.94 -11.90 -15.38
N LEU A 21 -27.42 -10.67 -15.60
CA LEU A 21 -27.93 -10.19 -16.89
C LEU A 21 -26.81 -9.68 -17.83
N TYR A 22 -25.62 -9.44 -17.32
CA TYR A 22 -24.49 -9.01 -18.15
C TYR A 22 -23.74 -10.22 -18.71
N THR A 23 -23.77 -10.37 -20.02
CA THR A 23 -23.11 -11.46 -20.75
C THR A 23 -21.63 -11.20 -21.03
N ASP A 24 -21.06 -10.12 -20.54
CA ASP A 24 -19.65 -9.78 -20.74
C ASP A 24 -18.74 -10.73 -19.92
N PRO A 25 -17.90 -11.55 -20.57
CA PRO A 25 -16.98 -12.45 -19.88
C PRO A 25 -16.00 -11.74 -18.95
N LEU A 26 -15.69 -10.46 -19.20
CA LEU A 26 -14.80 -9.68 -18.35
C LEU A 26 -15.47 -9.31 -17.03
N GLN A 27 -16.74 -8.95 -17.05
CA GLN A 27 -17.52 -8.65 -15.85
C GLN A 27 -17.77 -9.89 -15.00
N MET A 28 -18.03 -11.04 -15.64
CA MET A 28 -18.17 -12.32 -14.93
C MET A 28 -16.91 -12.71 -14.18
N LYS A 29 -15.72 -12.41 -14.72
CA LYS A 29 -14.44 -12.70 -14.05
C LYS A 29 -14.14 -11.73 -12.92
N GLU A 30 -14.55 -10.49 -13.00
CA GLU A 30 -14.42 -9.52 -11.93
C GLU A 30 -15.15 -9.97 -10.66
N LYS A 31 -16.32 -10.61 -10.82
CA LYS A 31 -17.08 -11.24 -9.73
C LYS A 31 -16.32 -12.37 -9.04
N SER A 32 -15.67 -13.23 -9.79
CA SER A 32 -15.09 -14.46 -9.25
C SER A 32 -13.88 -14.21 -8.35
N ASN A 33 -13.23 -13.06 -8.49
CA ASN A 33 -11.93 -12.79 -7.85
C ASN A 33 -11.99 -11.91 -6.61
N THR A 34 -12.98 -11.05 -6.49
CA THR A 34 -13.11 -10.14 -5.35
C THR A 34 -14.06 -10.67 -4.30
N GLY A 35 -14.95 -11.60 -4.67
CA GLY A 35 -15.92 -12.17 -3.76
C GLY A 35 -16.71 -11.07 -3.04
N LYS A 36 -17.10 -11.35 -1.80
CA LYS A 36 -17.83 -10.43 -0.94
C LYS A 36 -16.97 -9.33 -0.30
N TYR A 37 -15.65 -9.32 -0.53
CA TYR A 37 -14.77 -8.36 0.12
C TYR A 37 -14.62 -7.06 -0.67
N LEU A 38 -14.65 -5.95 0.04
CA LEU A 38 -14.34 -4.63 -0.52
C LEU A 38 -12.88 -4.56 -0.96
N LYS A 39 -12.65 -4.05 -2.16
CA LYS A 39 -11.32 -3.89 -2.75
C LYS A 39 -10.44 -2.94 -1.93
N TYR A 40 -9.15 -3.23 -1.87
CA TYR A 40 -8.11 -2.38 -1.26
C TYR A 40 -8.28 -2.09 0.24
N ARG A 41 -9.00 -2.93 0.96
CA ARG A 41 -9.20 -2.79 2.41
C ARG A 41 -8.46 -3.87 3.19
N PRO A 42 -7.58 -3.50 4.12
CA PRO A 42 -7.01 -4.45 5.07
C PRO A 42 -8.06 -4.83 6.11
N LYS A 43 -8.03 -6.06 6.58
CA LYS A 43 -8.93 -6.56 7.64
C LYS A 43 -8.55 -6.02 9.01
N HIS A 44 -7.25 -5.91 9.27
CA HIS A 44 -6.71 -5.43 10.53
C HIS A 44 -5.81 -4.22 10.31
N SER A 45 -5.92 -3.24 11.17
CA SER A 45 -5.01 -2.12 11.24
C SER A 45 -4.75 -1.70 12.69
N PHE A 46 -3.48 -1.47 13.00
CA PHE A 46 -3.03 -0.96 14.30
C PHE A 46 -2.23 0.32 14.08
N LYS A 47 -2.46 1.30 14.95
CA LYS A 47 -1.67 2.53 15.02
C LYS A 47 -1.38 2.87 16.47
N ALA A 48 -0.14 3.19 16.75
CA ALA A 48 0.29 3.75 18.02
C ALA A 48 1.16 4.98 17.79
N THR A 49 0.95 6.00 18.61
CA THR A 49 1.76 7.21 18.61
C THR A 49 2.21 7.45 20.05
N VAL A 50 3.50 7.72 20.20
CA VAL A 50 4.10 8.08 21.48
C VAL A 50 4.83 9.40 21.28
N ASP A 51 4.55 10.37 22.12
CA ASP A 51 5.20 11.67 22.15
C ASP A 51 5.73 11.94 23.55
N PHE A 52 6.99 12.33 23.60
CA PHE A 52 7.66 12.74 24.81
C PHE A 52 8.23 14.15 24.64
N GLN A 53 7.88 15.03 25.55
CA GLN A 53 8.38 16.41 25.56
C GLN A 53 9.09 16.69 26.89
N TRP A 54 10.33 17.14 26.80
CA TRP A 54 11.11 17.52 27.95
C TRP A 54 11.85 18.85 27.68
N LYS A 55 11.47 19.88 28.41
CA LYS A 55 12.02 21.24 28.25
C LYS A 55 11.96 21.72 26.79
N ARG A 56 13.10 21.73 26.11
CA ARG A 56 13.27 22.20 24.72
C ARG A 56 13.31 21.06 23.70
N ILE A 57 13.24 19.81 24.14
CA ILE A 57 13.37 18.64 23.32
C ILE A 57 11.99 17.98 23.21
N ASN A 58 11.64 17.56 22.01
CA ASN A 58 10.51 16.67 21.76
C ASN A 58 10.96 15.47 20.95
N VAL A 59 10.51 14.29 21.36
CA VAL A 59 10.76 13.03 20.68
C VAL A 59 9.42 12.33 20.46
N GLY A 60 9.20 11.83 19.27
CA GLY A 60 8.00 11.10 18.98
C GLY A 60 8.24 9.92 18.07
N ALA A 61 7.40 8.93 18.20
CA ALA A 61 7.37 7.77 17.31
C ALA A 61 5.94 7.39 16.93
N ASN A 62 5.76 7.03 15.68
CA ASN A 62 4.52 6.45 15.18
C ASN A 62 4.81 5.02 14.72
N VAL A 63 3.97 4.09 15.10
CA VAL A 63 3.98 2.72 14.59
C VAL A 63 2.64 2.47 13.91
N ALA A 64 2.68 1.99 12.70
CA ALA A 64 1.48 1.55 11.99
C ALA A 64 1.71 0.13 11.45
N TRP A 65 0.75 -0.75 11.70
CA TRP A 65 0.72 -2.09 11.15
C TRP A 65 -0.61 -2.32 10.42
N LYS A 66 -0.55 -2.99 9.29
CA LYS A 66 -1.73 -3.38 8.51
C LYS A 66 -1.58 -4.81 8.01
N SER A 67 -2.71 -5.53 8.01
CA SER A 67 -2.77 -6.84 7.38
C SER A 67 -2.79 -6.72 5.86
N LYS A 68 -2.50 -7.83 5.18
CA LYS A 68 -2.61 -7.94 3.73
C LYS A 68 -3.99 -7.55 3.23
N ILE A 69 -4.05 -7.11 1.99
CA ILE A 69 -5.28 -6.78 1.29
C ILE A 69 -5.90 -8.05 0.73
N LEU A 70 -7.19 -8.29 1.00
CA LEU A 70 -7.89 -9.52 0.63
C LEU A 70 -8.40 -9.48 -0.82
N ALA A 71 -8.86 -8.30 -1.27
CA ALA A 71 -9.47 -8.14 -2.58
C ALA A 71 -8.89 -6.95 -3.35
N VAL A 72 -8.63 -7.14 -4.63
CA VAL A 72 -8.16 -6.12 -5.58
C VAL A 72 -8.92 -6.28 -6.89
N ASP A 73 -8.79 -5.31 -7.79
CA ASP A 73 -9.36 -5.43 -9.13
C ASP A 73 -8.74 -6.59 -9.90
N TYR A 74 -9.61 -7.43 -10.43
CA TYR A 74 -9.20 -8.60 -11.21
C TYR A 74 -8.38 -8.22 -12.44
N LEU A 75 -8.77 -7.15 -13.14
CA LEU A 75 -8.05 -6.65 -14.31
C LEU A 75 -6.57 -6.34 -14.03
N MET A 76 -6.27 -5.97 -12.78
CA MET A 76 -4.88 -5.73 -12.35
C MET A 76 -4.07 -7.01 -12.14
N LEU A 77 -4.75 -8.16 -12.01
CA LEU A 77 -4.15 -9.45 -11.71
C LEU A 77 -4.42 -10.50 -12.81
N ASP A 78 -4.96 -10.10 -13.95
CA ASP A 78 -5.32 -11.03 -15.03
C ASP A 78 -4.07 -11.70 -15.59
N GLU A 79 -4.03 -13.02 -15.47
CA GLU A 79 -2.95 -13.86 -16.01
C GLU A 79 -2.96 -13.95 -17.54
N ARG A 80 -4.00 -13.43 -18.22
CA ARG A 80 -3.98 -13.30 -19.69
C ARG A 80 -2.93 -12.31 -20.17
N GLU A 81 -2.62 -11.27 -19.37
CA GLU A 81 -1.43 -10.47 -19.62
C GLU A 81 -0.18 -11.34 -19.73
N LYS A 82 -0.15 -12.48 -19.06
CA LYS A 82 0.98 -13.39 -19.09
C LYS A 82 1.22 -13.98 -20.49
N GLN A 83 0.16 -14.38 -21.20
CA GLN A 83 0.30 -14.94 -22.57
C GLN A 83 0.64 -13.85 -23.59
N GLN A 84 0.00 -12.69 -23.48
CA GLN A 84 0.26 -11.56 -24.38
C GLN A 84 1.62 -10.92 -24.08
N LYS A 85 2.00 -10.91 -22.82
CA LYS A 85 3.31 -10.44 -22.36
C LYS A 85 4.43 -11.41 -22.74
N ASP A 86 4.21 -12.71 -22.65
CA ASP A 86 5.22 -13.71 -23.06
C ASP A 86 5.60 -13.56 -24.53
N LEU A 87 4.65 -13.23 -25.42
CA LEU A 87 4.95 -12.93 -26.82
C LEU A 87 5.69 -11.60 -26.98
N MET A 88 5.24 -10.55 -26.28
CA MET A 88 5.88 -9.23 -26.33
C MET A 88 7.27 -9.24 -25.67
N ASP A 89 7.44 -9.95 -24.55
CA ASP A 89 8.75 -10.09 -23.88
C ASP A 89 9.69 -10.96 -24.74
N TYR A 90 9.19 -11.97 -25.45
CA TYR A 90 9.95 -12.75 -26.41
C TYR A 90 10.45 -11.89 -27.57
N VAL A 91 9.57 -11.06 -28.14
CA VAL A 91 9.94 -10.15 -29.23
C VAL A 91 10.93 -9.08 -28.73
N ARG A 92 10.71 -8.51 -27.54
CA ARG A 92 11.64 -7.55 -26.91
C ARG A 92 12.98 -8.18 -26.56
N GLY A 93 12.97 -9.43 -26.08
CA GLY A 93 14.19 -10.19 -25.79
C GLY A 93 15.07 -10.36 -27.03
N ILE A 94 14.45 -10.68 -28.17
CA ILE A 94 15.15 -10.80 -29.46
C ILE A 94 15.68 -9.45 -29.96
N LEU A 95 14.88 -8.39 -29.87
CA LEU A 95 15.20 -7.09 -30.46
C LEU A 95 16.10 -6.24 -29.57
N PHE A 96 16.00 -6.33 -28.26
CA PHE A 96 16.62 -5.40 -27.31
C PHE A 96 17.40 -6.05 -26.16
N GLY A 97 17.48 -7.39 -26.12
CA GLY A 97 18.20 -8.12 -25.06
C GLY A 97 17.56 -8.01 -23.65
N TYR A 98 16.25 -7.74 -23.56
CA TYR A 98 15.55 -7.61 -22.30
C TYR A 98 15.29 -8.99 -21.66
N SER A 99 15.63 -9.13 -20.38
CA SER A 99 15.27 -10.30 -19.60
C SER A 99 13.78 -10.28 -19.20
N LYS A 100 13.21 -11.46 -19.08
CA LYS A 100 11.81 -11.69 -18.67
C LYS A 100 11.54 -11.02 -17.31
N GLY A 101 10.76 -9.94 -17.31
CA GLY A 101 10.37 -9.23 -16.08
C GLY A 101 9.27 -9.95 -15.30
N GLU A 102 9.20 -9.68 -14.01
CA GLU A 102 8.12 -10.16 -13.14
C GLU A 102 6.79 -9.50 -13.56
N THR A 103 5.71 -10.29 -13.65
CA THR A 103 4.38 -9.73 -13.97
C THR A 103 3.84 -8.97 -12.77
N LEU A 104 2.95 -7.98 -13.00
CA LEU A 104 2.27 -7.24 -11.94
C LEU A 104 1.56 -8.17 -10.95
N ALA A 105 0.89 -9.20 -11.46
CA ALA A 105 0.21 -10.20 -10.64
C ALA A 105 1.18 -10.98 -9.74
N THR A 106 2.32 -11.40 -10.28
CA THR A 106 3.35 -12.13 -9.53
C THR A 106 3.99 -11.22 -8.48
N TYR A 107 4.34 -9.99 -8.87
CA TYR A 107 4.85 -8.98 -7.95
C TYR A 107 3.86 -8.72 -6.79
N TRP A 108 2.58 -8.48 -7.11
CA TRP A 108 1.56 -8.24 -6.12
C TRP A 108 1.38 -9.41 -5.16
N LYS A 109 1.27 -10.64 -5.66
CA LYS A 109 1.14 -11.85 -4.84
C LYS A 109 2.31 -11.99 -3.86
N LYS A 110 3.53 -11.62 -4.26
CA LYS A 110 4.74 -11.70 -3.45
C LYS A 110 4.81 -10.59 -2.38
N HIS A 111 4.36 -9.38 -2.72
CA HIS A 111 4.52 -8.19 -1.87
C HIS A 111 3.25 -7.81 -1.09
N ASN A 112 2.08 -8.41 -1.40
CA ASN A 112 0.85 -8.22 -0.62
C ASN A 112 0.89 -9.06 0.66
N THR A 113 1.72 -8.65 1.58
CA THR A 113 1.89 -9.25 2.91
C THR A 113 1.50 -8.25 3.98
N ASP A 114 1.37 -8.73 5.21
CA ASP A 114 1.27 -7.84 6.37
C ASP A 114 2.54 -6.98 6.45
N TYR A 115 2.38 -5.73 6.83
CA TYR A 115 3.51 -4.81 6.98
C TYR A 115 3.38 -3.90 8.19
N ALA A 116 4.52 -3.50 8.71
CA ALA A 116 4.63 -2.46 9.73
C ALA A 116 5.56 -1.35 9.25
N THR A 117 5.19 -0.11 9.59
CA THR A 117 6.03 1.07 9.40
C THR A 117 6.27 1.73 10.74
N VAL A 118 7.46 2.28 10.89
CA VAL A 118 7.86 3.06 12.07
C VAL A 118 8.38 4.40 11.57
N ASP A 119 7.80 5.48 12.08
CA ASP A 119 8.27 6.83 11.85
C ASP A 119 8.76 7.39 13.17
N VAL A 120 9.89 8.10 13.14
CA VAL A 120 10.45 8.77 14.32
C VAL A 120 10.64 10.24 14.03
N ARG A 121 10.48 11.03 15.08
CA ARG A 121 10.71 12.48 15.03
C ARG A 121 11.48 12.94 16.25
N PHE A 122 12.40 13.85 16.03
CA PHE A 122 13.18 14.53 17.04
C PHE A 122 13.13 16.02 16.77
N GLY A 123 12.78 16.80 17.76
CA GLY A 123 12.73 18.24 17.65
C GLY A 123 13.46 18.92 18.81
N VAL A 124 14.04 20.09 18.53
CA VAL A 124 14.69 20.91 19.52
C VAL A 124 14.36 22.39 19.30
N LYS A 125 13.95 23.06 20.36
CA LYS A 125 13.82 24.53 20.40
C LYS A 125 15.17 25.14 20.73
N ALA A 126 15.90 25.61 19.72
CA ALA A 126 17.22 26.20 19.88
C ALA A 126 17.11 27.53 20.62
N THR A 127 16.17 28.40 20.19
CA THR A 127 15.85 29.67 20.83
C THR A 127 14.34 29.81 21.07
N LYS A 128 13.87 30.99 21.49
CA LYS A 128 12.43 31.26 21.56
C LYS A 128 11.81 31.39 20.16
N GLU A 129 12.60 31.83 19.19
CA GLU A 129 12.17 32.08 17.81
C GLU A 129 12.53 30.94 16.86
N VAL A 130 13.51 30.06 17.18
CA VAL A 130 14.03 29.03 16.25
C VAL A 130 13.86 27.63 16.82
N ALA A 131 13.21 26.78 16.03
CA ALA A 131 13.08 25.34 16.32
C ALA A 131 13.50 24.50 15.10
N PHE A 132 14.16 23.39 15.38
CA PHE A 132 14.50 22.38 14.38
C PHE A 132 13.74 21.10 14.65
N GLN A 133 13.34 20.42 13.58
CA GLN A 133 12.71 19.11 13.64
C GLN A 133 13.33 18.20 12.59
N PHE A 134 13.79 17.05 13.02
CA PHE A 134 14.28 15.97 12.17
C PHE A 134 13.31 14.81 12.23
N MET A 135 12.90 14.29 11.06
CA MET A 135 11.98 13.17 10.96
C MET A 135 12.56 12.09 10.04
N VAL A 136 12.36 10.84 10.41
CA VAL A 136 12.63 9.68 9.58
C VAL A 136 11.35 8.91 9.40
N ASN A 137 10.82 8.93 8.20
CA ASN A 137 9.63 8.15 7.84
C ASN A 137 10.08 6.79 7.30
N ASN A 138 9.29 5.76 7.59
CA ASN A 138 9.58 4.38 7.22
C ASN A 138 11.00 3.97 7.66
N LEU A 139 11.30 4.11 8.94
CA LEU A 139 12.62 3.82 9.55
C LEU A 139 13.14 2.42 9.20
N LEU A 140 12.23 1.43 9.11
CA LEU A 140 12.58 0.05 8.78
C LEU A 140 12.85 -0.16 7.29
N ASN A 141 12.66 0.87 6.46
CA ASN A 141 12.76 0.80 5.01
C ASN A 141 11.92 -0.34 4.40
N LYS A 142 10.74 -0.57 4.97
CA LYS A 142 9.85 -1.63 4.51
C LYS A 142 9.22 -1.24 3.17
N GLU A 143 9.39 -2.08 2.16
CA GLU A 143 8.64 -1.97 0.92
C GLU A 143 7.22 -2.49 1.13
N TYR A 144 6.22 -1.69 0.77
CA TYR A 144 4.81 -2.04 0.85
C TYR A 144 3.98 -1.29 -0.18
N SER A 145 2.83 -1.83 -0.51
CA SER A 145 1.90 -1.25 -1.47
C SER A 145 0.47 -1.27 -0.90
N TYR A 146 -0.28 -0.20 -1.11
CA TYR A 146 -1.70 -0.16 -0.71
C TYR A 146 -2.63 -0.60 -1.83
N ARG A 147 -2.13 -0.74 -3.04
CA ARG A 147 -2.83 -1.28 -4.21
C ARG A 147 -1.79 -1.67 -5.26
N PRO A 148 -2.12 -2.53 -6.23
CA PRO A 148 -1.24 -2.81 -7.35
C PRO A 148 -0.75 -1.50 -8.00
N MET A 149 0.49 -1.44 -8.41
CA MET A 149 1.20 -0.29 -9.00
C MET A 149 1.42 0.92 -8.06
N ALA A 150 0.98 0.89 -6.82
CA ALA A 150 1.18 1.98 -5.86
C ALA A 150 2.14 1.57 -4.74
N VAL A 151 3.42 1.54 -5.06
CA VAL A 151 4.50 1.31 -4.07
C VAL A 151 4.64 2.55 -3.20
N ALA A 152 4.70 2.34 -1.90
CA ALA A 152 4.91 3.41 -0.94
C ALA A 152 6.35 3.93 -0.97
N ALA A 153 6.53 5.16 -0.45
CA ALA A 153 7.84 5.77 -0.38
C ALA A 153 8.80 4.93 0.49
N PRO A 154 10.07 4.79 0.07
CA PRO A 154 11.10 4.19 0.89
C PRO A 154 11.39 5.05 2.13
N ARG A 155 12.40 4.70 2.90
CA ARG A 155 12.85 5.53 4.01
C ARG A 155 13.16 6.95 3.53
N THR A 156 12.58 7.93 4.23
CA THR A 156 12.73 9.35 3.90
C THR A 156 13.22 10.11 5.12
N PHE A 157 14.16 11.02 4.90
CA PHE A 157 14.68 11.92 5.92
C PHE A 157 14.17 13.33 5.65
N VAL A 158 13.63 13.98 6.68
CA VAL A 158 13.10 15.33 6.57
C VAL A 158 13.72 16.18 7.67
N LEU A 159 14.31 17.31 7.29
CA LEU A 159 14.74 18.36 8.21
C LEU A 159 13.83 19.56 8.01
N LYS A 160 13.26 20.04 9.11
CA LYS A 160 12.41 21.25 9.15
C LYS A 160 13.01 22.27 10.12
N MET A 161 12.99 23.53 9.73
CA MET A 161 13.31 24.66 10.58
C MET A 161 12.09 25.58 10.65
N ASP A 162 11.65 25.89 11.83
CA ASP A 162 10.59 26.86 12.11
C ASP A 162 11.22 28.12 12.71
N VAL A 163 10.89 29.27 12.11
CA VAL A 163 11.33 30.59 12.60
C VAL A 163 10.11 31.46 12.84
N THR A 164 10.00 32.02 14.04
CA THR A 164 8.93 32.95 14.43
C THR A 164 9.52 34.33 14.61
N PHE A 165 8.96 35.34 13.95
CA PHE A 165 9.39 36.72 14.00
C PHE A 165 8.53 37.52 14.98
#